data_aab87d0bf7a387bbe2443404025bb588
#
_entry.id   aab87d0bf7a387bbe2443404025bb588
#
_cell.length_a   1.000
_cell.length_b   1.000
_cell.length_c   1.000
_cell.angle_alpha   90.00
_cell.angle_beta   90.00
_cell.angle_gamma   90.00
#
_symmetry.space_group_name_H-M   'P 1'
#
loop_
_entity.id
_entity.type
_entity.pdbx_description
1 polymer ?
#
loop_
_entity_poly.entity_id
_entity_poly.type
_entity_poly.pdbx_seq_one_letter_code
_entity_poly.pdbx_strand_id
1 'polypeptide(L)'
;MIGRSKAHDAAVLAGDAAVRDDAELLLANRLFYDPLWSQTRLVEADRFNTWPLVQSLVAHAPRRLEVAPGLRPRLPIEGTHFVDISITALTKLRARGASVAAGSVMSLPFPNRAFDLVCSLDIVEHVDDDERALSELSRVCAPDAVLLLSAPLHMARWTAFDQFVGHRRRYEPASLFAKLAQHGLTVMRSAVFGMRPRSSRLTNLSMWWLTHQRERAMWWYNRVFMPLGLRFKRELVIGDGIQNTKDVDELLLVCRKGHVDRA
;
A
#
# COMPACT_ATOMS: atom_id res chain seq x y z
N MET A 1 46.50 -16.95 -3.11
CA MET A 1 45.51 -16.40 -2.14
C MET A 1 45.17 -14.96 -2.48
N ILE A 2 44.54 -14.65 -3.63
CA ILE A 2 44.23 -13.25 -4.02
C ILE A 2 42.82 -13.15 -4.65
N GLY A 3 41.95 -14.18 -4.49
CA GLY A 3 40.62 -14.16 -5.12
C GLY A 3 39.41 -13.82 -4.24
N ARG A 4 39.60 -13.71 -2.92
CA ARG A 4 38.47 -13.49 -1.97
C ARG A 4 38.18 -12.03 -1.63
N SER A 5 39.10 -11.09 -1.83
CA SER A 5 38.97 -9.69 -1.45
C SER A 5 38.01 -8.92 -2.39
N LYS A 6 38.13 -9.07 -3.70
CA LYS A 6 37.37 -8.25 -4.67
C LYS A 6 35.87 -8.53 -4.70
N ALA A 7 35.46 -9.79 -4.45
CA ALA A 7 34.02 -10.12 -4.40
C ALA A 7 33.36 -9.61 -3.11
N HIS A 8 34.08 -9.57 -2.01
CA HIS A 8 33.59 -9.04 -0.72
C HIS A 8 33.43 -7.51 -0.79
N ASP A 9 34.44 -6.82 -1.34
CA ASP A 9 34.41 -5.36 -1.50
C ASP A 9 33.31 -4.91 -2.48
N ALA A 10 33.05 -5.66 -3.57
CA ALA A 10 31.96 -5.38 -4.51
C ALA A 10 30.58 -5.59 -3.87
N ALA A 11 30.41 -6.60 -3.02
CA ALA A 11 29.16 -6.85 -2.30
C ALA A 11 28.88 -5.76 -1.24
N VAL A 12 29.91 -5.28 -0.55
CA VAL A 12 29.81 -4.18 0.42
C VAL A 12 29.46 -2.87 -0.29
N LEU A 13 30.12 -2.55 -1.41
CA LEU A 13 29.84 -1.34 -2.18
C LEU A 13 28.43 -1.37 -2.83
N ALA A 14 27.98 -2.53 -3.28
CA ALA A 14 26.61 -2.69 -3.80
C ALA A 14 25.56 -2.57 -2.68
N GLY A 15 25.85 -3.09 -1.49
CA GLY A 15 25.01 -2.94 -0.31
C GLY A 15 24.90 -1.47 0.13
N ASP A 16 26.01 -0.74 0.15
CA ASP A 16 26.03 0.69 0.52
C ASP A 16 25.32 1.57 -0.52
N ALA A 17 25.41 1.25 -1.82
CA ALA A 17 24.68 1.97 -2.86
C ALA A 17 23.16 1.73 -2.75
N ALA A 18 22.73 0.49 -2.56
CA ALA A 18 21.32 0.14 -2.39
C ALA A 18 20.72 0.79 -1.13
N VAL A 19 21.48 0.86 -0.03
CA VAL A 19 21.04 1.55 1.21
C VAL A 19 20.91 3.06 1.00
N ARG A 20 21.79 3.68 0.21
CA ARG A 20 21.70 5.11 -0.13
C ARG A 20 20.49 5.41 -1.01
N ASP A 21 20.25 4.61 -2.04
CA ASP A 21 19.08 4.74 -2.92
C ASP A 21 17.77 4.58 -2.14
N ASP A 22 17.69 3.61 -1.23
CA ASP A 22 16.54 3.42 -0.33
C ASP A 22 16.33 4.64 0.58
N ALA A 23 17.39 5.24 1.13
CA ALA A 23 17.29 6.40 1.99
C ALA A 23 16.84 7.67 1.23
N GLU A 24 17.33 7.88 0.02
CA GLU A 24 16.92 8.99 -0.84
C GLU A 24 15.46 8.84 -1.28
N LEU A 25 15.02 7.64 -1.64
CA LEU A 25 13.64 7.35 -1.99
C LEU A 25 12.69 7.57 -0.81
N LEU A 26 13.08 7.10 0.38
CA LEU A 26 12.31 7.34 1.62
C LEU A 26 12.21 8.83 1.94
N LEU A 27 13.29 9.57 1.76
CA LEU A 27 13.29 11.02 1.97
C LEU A 27 12.39 11.73 0.96
N ALA A 28 12.49 11.38 -0.33
CA ALA A 28 11.66 11.95 -1.39
C ALA A 28 10.17 11.68 -1.16
N ASN A 29 9.81 10.44 -0.83
CA ASN A 29 8.45 10.06 -0.50
C ASN A 29 7.95 10.80 0.75
N ARG A 30 8.76 10.92 1.78
CA ARG A 30 8.41 11.63 3.00
C ARG A 30 8.20 13.13 2.73
N LEU A 31 9.06 13.78 1.96
CA LEU A 31 8.92 15.18 1.56
C LEU A 31 7.66 15.42 0.72
N PHE A 32 7.19 14.40 -0.01
CA PHE A 32 5.94 14.48 -0.75
C PHE A 32 4.71 14.29 0.16
N TYR A 33 4.72 13.26 1.01
CA TYR A 33 3.54 12.84 1.78
C TYR A 33 3.33 13.65 3.07
N ASP A 34 4.37 14.11 3.76
CA ASP A 34 4.21 14.90 4.98
C ASP A 34 3.42 16.20 4.77
N PRO A 35 3.69 17.03 3.73
CA PRO A 35 2.85 18.18 3.42
C PRO A 35 1.42 17.80 3.00
N LEU A 36 1.25 16.67 2.29
CA LEU A 36 -0.06 16.16 1.90
C LEU A 36 -0.91 15.85 3.14
N TRP A 37 -0.33 15.13 4.08
CA TRP A 37 -1.03 14.72 5.30
C TRP A 37 -1.20 15.85 6.32
N SER A 38 -0.36 16.91 6.27
CA SER A 38 -0.48 18.05 7.19
C SER A 38 -1.86 18.71 7.12
N GLN A 39 -2.42 18.87 5.92
CA GLN A 39 -3.72 19.50 5.66
C GLN A 39 -4.89 18.51 5.58
N THR A 40 -4.61 17.20 5.63
CA THR A 40 -5.64 16.16 5.50
C THR A 40 -6.23 15.81 6.86
N ARG A 41 -7.55 15.59 6.91
CA ARG A 41 -8.24 15.02 8.06
C ARG A 41 -8.21 13.52 7.99
N LEU A 42 -8.09 12.88 9.14
CA LEU A 42 -8.24 11.44 9.25
C LEU A 42 -9.66 11.04 8.85
N VAL A 43 -9.78 9.98 8.06
CA VAL A 43 -11.03 9.35 7.66
C VAL A 43 -11.08 7.97 8.28
N GLU A 44 -12.10 7.69 9.06
CA GLU A 44 -12.29 6.40 9.75
C GLU A 44 -12.56 5.27 8.74
N ALA A 45 -12.16 4.05 9.11
CA ALA A 45 -12.23 2.87 8.25
C ALA A 45 -13.66 2.54 7.78
N ASP A 46 -14.68 2.79 8.61
CA ASP A 46 -16.09 2.53 8.32
C ASP A 46 -16.66 3.41 7.18
N ARG A 47 -15.96 4.47 6.83
CA ARG A 47 -16.36 5.37 5.74
C ARG A 47 -16.04 4.79 4.36
N PHE A 48 -15.17 3.81 4.25
CA PHE A 48 -14.76 3.24 2.97
C PHE A 48 -15.66 2.08 2.53
N ASN A 49 -15.71 1.82 1.24
CA ASN A 49 -16.45 0.68 0.68
C ASN A 49 -15.82 -0.68 0.99
N THR A 50 -14.56 -0.68 1.45
CA THR A 50 -13.88 -1.87 1.96
C THR A 50 -14.38 -2.32 3.33
N TRP A 51 -15.16 -1.48 4.04
CA TRP A 51 -15.54 -1.75 5.42
C TRP A 51 -16.28 -3.08 5.65
N PRO A 52 -17.27 -3.49 4.84
CA PRO A 52 -17.93 -4.78 5.04
C PRO A 52 -16.95 -5.96 5.00
N LEU A 53 -15.98 -5.93 4.07
CA LEU A 53 -14.91 -6.93 4.00
C LEU A 53 -14.02 -6.85 5.24
N VAL A 54 -13.52 -5.66 5.54
CA VAL A 54 -12.60 -5.43 6.67
C VAL A 54 -13.24 -5.86 7.98
N GLN A 55 -14.50 -5.52 8.22
CA GLN A 55 -15.25 -5.92 9.41
C GLN A 55 -15.30 -7.44 9.59
N SER A 56 -15.52 -8.17 8.50
CA SER A 56 -15.51 -9.65 8.54
C SER A 56 -14.13 -10.22 8.84
N LEU A 57 -13.06 -9.62 8.36
CA LEU A 57 -11.69 -10.05 8.60
C LEU A 57 -11.22 -9.73 10.02
N VAL A 58 -11.51 -8.54 10.49
CA VAL A 58 -11.13 -8.03 11.83
C VAL A 58 -11.73 -8.89 12.95
N ALA A 59 -12.94 -9.40 12.75
CA ALA A 59 -13.62 -10.26 13.74
C ALA A 59 -12.81 -11.51 14.12
N HIS A 60 -11.92 -11.98 13.24
CA HIS A 60 -11.13 -13.20 13.42
C HIS A 60 -9.62 -12.94 13.50
N ALA A 61 -9.19 -11.68 13.53
CA ALA A 61 -7.78 -11.28 13.48
C ALA A 61 -7.46 -10.33 14.65
N PRO A 62 -7.08 -10.83 15.82
CA PRO A 62 -6.74 -9.99 16.98
C PRO A 62 -5.46 -9.18 16.78
N ARG A 63 -4.46 -9.69 16.03
CA ARG A 63 -3.20 -9.02 15.78
C ARG A 63 -3.20 -8.44 14.37
N ARG A 64 -3.32 -7.13 14.27
CA ARG A 64 -3.52 -6.43 12.99
C ARG A 64 -2.42 -5.42 12.72
N LEU A 65 -2.00 -5.35 11.46
CA LEU A 65 -1.06 -4.36 10.95
C LEU A 65 -1.62 -3.68 9.71
N GLU A 66 -1.52 -2.37 9.64
CA GLU A 66 -1.70 -1.64 8.39
C GLU A 66 -0.43 -0.88 8.03
N VAL A 67 0.03 -1.08 6.78
CA VAL A 67 1.27 -0.51 6.23
C VAL A 67 0.92 0.66 5.35
N ALA A 68 1.53 1.81 5.63
CA ALA A 68 1.41 3.08 4.93
C ALA A 68 -0.05 3.58 4.78
N PRO A 69 -0.84 3.66 5.86
CA PRO A 69 -2.24 4.09 5.82
C PRO A 69 -2.40 5.57 5.46
N GLY A 70 -1.36 6.37 5.63
CA GLY A 70 -1.47 7.82 5.65
C GLY A 70 -2.51 8.28 6.69
N LEU A 71 -3.52 9.05 6.24
CA LEU A 71 -4.68 9.45 7.07
C LEU A 71 -5.99 8.82 6.59
N ARG A 72 -5.89 7.68 5.93
CA ARG A 72 -7.03 6.92 5.40
C ARG A 72 -6.93 5.44 5.75
N PRO A 73 -6.79 5.11 7.05
CA PRO A 73 -6.69 3.73 7.45
C PRO A 73 -7.93 2.94 6.98
N ARG A 74 -7.70 1.72 6.56
CA ARG A 74 -8.75 0.77 6.18
C ARG A 74 -9.09 -0.17 7.33
N LEU A 75 -8.13 -0.36 8.24
CA LEU A 75 -8.37 -1.09 9.48
C LEU A 75 -8.84 -0.12 10.60
N PRO A 76 -9.62 -0.60 11.57
CA PRO A 76 -10.02 0.22 12.72
C PRO A 76 -8.79 0.61 13.54
N ILE A 77 -8.81 1.81 14.10
CA ILE A 77 -7.68 2.34 14.90
C ILE A 77 -7.43 1.47 16.11
N GLU A 78 -8.50 1.09 16.82
CA GLU A 78 -8.40 0.26 18.00
C GLU A 78 -7.90 -1.15 17.68
N GLY A 79 -6.85 -1.58 18.39
CA GLY A 79 -6.26 -2.91 18.25
C GLY A 79 -5.48 -3.14 16.94
N THR A 80 -5.15 -2.08 16.18
CA THR A 80 -4.33 -2.16 14.97
C THR A 80 -3.01 -1.42 15.18
N HIS A 81 -1.91 -2.04 14.71
CA HIS A 81 -0.62 -1.38 14.56
C HIS A 81 -0.55 -0.71 13.19
N PHE A 82 -0.02 0.49 13.15
CA PHE A 82 0.18 1.24 11.92
C PHE A 82 1.65 1.54 11.72
N VAL A 83 2.16 1.32 10.51
CA VAL A 83 3.52 1.71 10.13
C VAL A 83 3.47 2.60 8.91
N ASP A 84 4.20 3.71 8.95
CA ASP A 84 4.27 4.69 7.86
C ASP A 84 5.64 5.37 7.84
N ILE A 85 6.04 5.88 6.70
CA ILE A 85 7.22 6.75 6.57
C ILE A 85 6.90 8.20 6.97
N SER A 86 5.63 8.62 6.88
CA SER A 86 5.17 9.97 7.22
C SER A 86 4.99 10.13 8.72
N ILE A 87 5.86 10.92 9.34
CA ILE A 87 5.74 11.28 10.75
C ILE A 87 4.47 12.09 11.02
N THR A 88 4.06 12.91 10.06
CA THR A 88 2.83 13.70 10.15
C THR A 88 1.58 12.78 10.25
N ALA A 89 1.51 11.74 9.42
CA ALA A 89 0.41 10.76 9.48
C ALA A 89 0.42 10.01 10.81
N LEU A 90 1.58 9.50 11.23
CA LEU A 90 1.75 8.75 12.48
C LEU A 90 1.38 9.59 13.71
N THR A 91 1.76 10.88 13.74
CA THR A 91 1.40 11.78 14.85
C THR A 91 -0.11 11.95 14.97
N LYS A 92 -0.81 12.14 13.84
CA LYS A 92 -2.28 12.28 13.84
C LYS A 92 -2.99 10.97 14.19
N LEU A 93 -2.49 9.82 13.73
CA LEU A 93 -3.01 8.51 14.12
C LEU A 93 -2.82 8.25 15.62
N ARG A 94 -1.61 8.55 16.16
CA ARG A 94 -1.33 8.42 17.60
C ARG A 94 -2.24 9.30 18.45
N ALA A 95 -2.55 10.52 18.00
CA ALA A 95 -3.49 11.41 18.68
C ALA A 95 -4.93 10.86 18.75
N ARG A 96 -5.25 9.83 17.94
CA ARG A 96 -6.51 9.09 17.95
C ARG A 96 -6.41 7.75 18.71
N GLY A 97 -5.30 7.51 19.41
CA GLY A 97 -5.06 6.31 20.20
C GLY A 97 -4.47 5.13 19.43
N ALA A 98 -4.01 5.33 18.19
CA ALA A 98 -3.38 4.28 17.40
C ALA A 98 -2.01 3.85 17.97
N SER A 99 -1.68 2.56 17.87
CA SER A 99 -0.32 2.04 17.99
C SER A 99 0.43 2.31 16.70
N VAL A 100 1.50 3.10 16.73
CA VAL A 100 2.20 3.53 15.52
C VAL A 100 3.70 3.30 15.60
N ALA A 101 4.32 2.95 14.47
CA ALA A 101 5.75 2.83 14.28
C ALA A 101 6.18 3.56 13.00
N ALA A 102 7.35 4.19 13.01
CA ALA A 102 7.95 4.70 11.78
C ALA A 102 8.69 3.56 11.09
N GLY A 103 8.50 3.41 9.78
CA GLY A 103 9.13 2.35 9.00
C GLY A 103 8.70 2.33 7.55
N SER A 104 9.46 1.60 6.74
CA SER A 104 9.19 1.35 5.33
C SER A 104 8.61 -0.05 5.14
N VAL A 105 7.78 -0.23 4.09
CA VAL A 105 7.33 -1.55 3.65
C VAL A 105 8.47 -2.49 3.28
N MET A 106 9.62 -1.93 2.89
CA MET A 106 10.84 -2.70 2.56
C MET A 106 11.64 -3.15 3.81
N SER A 107 11.28 -2.66 5.01
CA SER A 107 11.91 -3.04 6.29
C SER A 107 10.95 -2.75 7.43
N LEU A 108 10.03 -3.69 7.67
CA LEU A 108 9.00 -3.53 8.70
C LEU A 108 9.58 -3.76 10.09
N PRO A 109 9.37 -2.84 11.06
CA PRO A 109 9.95 -2.93 12.40
C PRO A 109 9.18 -3.91 13.32
N PHE A 110 8.82 -5.07 12.77
CA PHE A 110 8.06 -6.09 13.48
C PHE A 110 8.70 -7.46 13.32
N PRO A 111 8.53 -8.35 14.29
CA PRO A 111 9.06 -9.73 14.20
C PRO A 111 8.32 -10.54 13.14
N ASN A 112 8.93 -11.67 12.77
CA ASN A 112 8.30 -12.63 11.87
C ASN A 112 7.00 -13.18 12.46
N ARG A 113 5.99 -13.41 11.62
CA ARG A 113 4.73 -14.07 12.00
C ARG A 113 3.97 -13.37 13.13
N ALA A 114 4.05 -12.03 13.16
CA ALA A 114 3.48 -11.23 14.24
C ALA A 114 1.97 -10.98 14.09
N PHE A 115 1.44 -11.00 12.85
CA PHE A 115 0.09 -10.51 12.57
C PHE A 115 -0.80 -11.54 11.88
N ASP A 116 -2.07 -11.54 12.26
CA ASP A 116 -3.12 -12.41 11.69
C ASP A 116 -3.80 -11.74 10.49
N LEU A 117 -3.78 -10.39 10.45
CA LEU A 117 -4.26 -9.57 9.34
C LEU A 117 -3.25 -8.47 9.05
N VAL A 118 -2.78 -8.40 7.81
CA VAL A 118 -1.93 -7.32 7.30
C VAL A 118 -2.69 -6.63 6.17
N CYS A 119 -2.71 -5.29 6.19
CA CYS A 119 -3.32 -4.47 5.15
C CYS A 119 -2.24 -3.56 4.53
N SER A 120 -2.10 -3.60 3.21
CA SER A 120 -1.18 -2.75 2.45
C SER A 120 -1.82 -2.42 1.10
N LEU A 121 -2.44 -1.24 0.99
CA LEU A 121 -3.18 -0.84 -0.19
C LEU A 121 -2.44 0.26 -0.93
N ASP A 122 -2.21 0.06 -2.25
CA ASP A 122 -1.57 1.00 -3.16
C ASP A 122 -0.17 1.44 -2.68
N ILE A 123 0.66 0.46 -2.33
CA ILE A 123 1.99 0.72 -1.75
C ILE A 123 3.11 0.05 -2.55
N VAL A 124 2.92 -1.20 -2.99
CA VAL A 124 3.99 -1.98 -3.63
C VAL A 124 4.46 -1.41 -4.97
N GLU A 125 3.62 -0.63 -5.64
CA GLU A 125 3.94 0.10 -6.87
C GLU A 125 4.82 1.33 -6.64
N HIS A 126 4.96 1.80 -5.41
CA HIS A 126 5.74 3.01 -5.06
C HIS A 126 7.20 2.71 -4.74
N VAL A 127 7.57 1.46 -4.53
CA VAL A 127 8.93 1.08 -4.16
C VAL A 127 9.70 0.52 -5.36
N ASP A 128 11.03 0.69 -5.37
CA ASP A 128 11.87 0.16 -6.45
C ASP A 128 12.02 -1.36 -6.34
N ASP A 129 12.18 -1.90 -5.14
CA ASP A 129 12.26 -3.33 -4.84
C ASP A 129 10.93 -3.86 -4.28
N ASP A 130 10.00 -4.16 -5.17
CA ASP A 130 8.69 -4.72 -4.81
C ASP A 130 8.78 -6.17 -4.30
N GLU A 131 9.81 -6.92 -4.70
CA GLU A 131 10.08 -8.27 -4.19
C GLU A 131 10.41 -8.21 -2.69
N ARG A 132 11.26 -7.27 -2.29
CA ARG A 132 11.58 -7.04 -0.89
C ARG A 132 10.36 -6.61 -0.09
N ALA A 133 9.53 -5.72 -0.65
CA ALA A 133 8.28 -5.29 0.00
C ALA A 133 7.33 -6.47 0.20
N LEU A 134 7.11 -7.31 -0.82
CA LEU A 134 6.26 -8.50 -0.71
C LEU A 134 6.85 -9.53 0.26
N SER A 135 8.17 -9.70 0.29
CA SER A 135 8.87 -10.54 1.26
C SER A 135 8.62 -10.08 2.70
N GLU A 136 8.72 -8.78 2.97
CA GLU A 136 8.49 -8.21 4.30
C GLU A 136 7.02 -8.32 4.74
N LEU A 137 6.07 -8.00 3.84
CA LEU A 137 4.64 -8.19 4.09
C LEU A 137 4.34 -9.65 4.42
N SER A 138 4.90 -10.58 3.65
CA SER A 138 4.75 -12.02 3.89
C SER A 138 5.45 -12.48 5.17
N ARG A 139 6.62 -11.94 5.51
CA ARG A 139 7.40 -12.27 6.71
C ARG A 139 6.65 -11.96 8.00
N VAL A 140 5.98 -10.82 8.06
CA VAL A 140 5.24 -10.39 9.25
C VAL A 140 3.87 -11.09 9.39
N CYS A 141 3.34 -11.69 8.32
CA CYS A 141 2.15 -12.52 8.35
C CYS A 141 2.39 -13.83 9.15
N ALA A 142 1.53 -14.14 10.09
CA ALA A 142 1.47 -15.46 10.73
C ALA A 142 1.06 -16.54 9.71
N PRO A 143 1.28 -17.83 9.99
CA PRO A 143 0.68 -18.90 9.20
C PRO A 143 -0.85 -18.71 9.13
N ASP A 144 -1.45 -18.93 7.97
CA ASP A 144 -2.88 -18.70 7.67
C ASP A 144 -3.36 -17.26 7.79
N ALA A 145 -2.48 -16.30 8.07
CA ALA A 145 -2.83 -14.88 8.12
C ALA A 145 -3.39 -14.39 6.77
N VAL A 146 -4.23 -13.39 6.85
CA VAL A 146 -4.74 -12.69 5.68
C VAL A 146 -3.89 -11.48 5.38
N LEU A 147 -3.46 -11.35 4.11
CA LEU A 147 -2.93 -10.11 3.55
C LEU A 147 -3.99 -9.48 2.64
N LEU A 148 -4.42 -8.28 2.98
CA LEU A 148 -5.24 -7.42 2.14
C LEU A 148 -4.31 -6.51 1.36
N LEU A 149 -4.25 -6.68 0.04
CA LEU A 149 -3.34 -5.95 -0.86
C LEU A 149 -4.12 -5.30 -1.99
N SER A 150 -3.76 -4.10 -2.41
CA SER A 150 -4.18 -3.56 -3.71
C SER A 150 -3.00 -3.15 -4.56
N ALA A 151 -3.18 -3.19 -5.87
CA ALA A 151 -2.19 -2.73 -6.83
C ALA A 151 -2.84 -2.32 -8.17
N PRO A 152 -2.28 -1.29 -8.85
CA PRO A 152 -2.71 -0.88 -10.18
C PRO A 152 -2.23 -1.90 -11.22
N LEU A 153 -3.12 -2.17 -12.19
CA LEU A 153 -2.86 -3.15 -13.24
C LEU A 153 -2.58 -2.47 -14.60
N HIS A 154 -1.96 -3.26 -15.47
CA HIS A 154 -1.68 -2.96 -16.88
C HIS A 154 -0.79 -1.74 -17.10
N MET A 155 0.49 -1.97 -17.39
CA MET A 155 1.45 -0.91 -17.71
C MET A 155 1.00 -0.05 -18.90
N ALA A 156 0.26 -0.62 -19.85
CA ALA A 156 -0.33 0.11 -20.97
C ALA A 156 -1.36 1.19 -20.54
N ARG A 157 -1.82 1.15 -19.30
CA ARG A 157 -2.74 2.15 -18.72
C ARG A 157 -2.02 3.22 -17.89
N TRP A 158 -0.70 3.30 -18.00
CA TRP A 158 0.09 4.34 -17.34
C TRP A 158 -0.37 5.75 -17.72
N THR A 159 -0.46 6.63 -16.75
CA THR A 159 -0.92 8.01 -16.94
C THR A 159 0.00 9.00 -16.22
N ALA A 160 -0.19 10.29 -16.52
CA ALA A 160 0.47 11.36 -15.78
C ALA A 160 0.15 11.35 -14.28
N PHE A 161 -0.98 10.77 -13.88
CA PHE A 161 -1.33 10.60 -12.47
C PHE A 161 -0.39 9.59 -11.78
N ASP A 162 -0.07 8.48 -12.42
CA ASP A 162 0.87 7.49 -11.86
C ASP A 162 2.24 8.13 -11.60
N GLN A 163 2.73 8.90 -12.55
CA GLN A 163 3.98 9.65 -12.40
C GLN A 163 3.90 10.69 -11.28
N PHE A 164 2.78 11.41 -11.20
CA PHE A 164 2.58 12.47 -10.19
C PHE A 164 2.57 11.94 -8.77
N VAL A 165 1.92 10.78 -8.53
CA VAL A 165 1.87 10.17 -7.20
C VAL A 165 3.12 9.34 -6.88
N GLY A 166 4.05 9.21 -7.83
CA GLY A 166 5.33 8.53 -7.63
C GLY A 166 5.26 7.02 -7.81
N HIS A 167 4.31 6.50 -8.60
CA HIS A 167 4.32 5.10 -8.99
C HIS A 167 5.61 4.78 -9.77
N ARG A 168 6.15 3.60 -9.56
CA ARG A 168 7.27 3.03 -10.30
C ARG A 168 6.79 2.07 -11.37
N ARG A 169 5.61 1.47 -11.15
CA ARG A 169 5.05 0.43 -12.02
C ARG A 169 3.55 0.31 -11.90
N ARG A 170 2.98 -0.36 -12.88
CA ARG A 170 1.69 -1.04 -12.82
C ARG A 170 1.97 -2.51 -13.11
N TYR A 171 1.19 -3.39 -12.55
CA TYR A 171 1.43 -4.81 -12.67
C TYR A 171 0.67 -5.44 -13.83
N GLU A 172 1.34 -6.28 -14.61
CA GLU A 172 0.61 -7.24 -15.42
C GLU A 172 0.05 -8.33 -14.50
N PRO A 173 -1.23 -8.70 -14.62
CA PRO A 173 -1.88 -9.60 -13.66
C PRO A 173 -1.13 -10.90 -13.41
N ALA A 174 -0.66 -11.57 -14.48
CA ALA A 174 0.10 -12.82 -14.36
C ALA A 174 1.39 -12.65 -13.54
N SER A 175 2.09 -11.52 -13.74
CA SER A 175 3.32 -11.21 -13.00
C SER A 175 3.03 -10.97 -11.51
N LEU A 176 1.98 -10.19 -11.19
CA LEU A 176 1.58 -9.94 -9.81
C LEU A 176 1.25 -11.24 -9.07
N PHE A 177 0.46 -12.11 -9.70
CA PHE A 177 0.07 -13.38 -9.07
C PHE A 177 1.27 -14.33 -8.90
N ALA A 178 2.19 -14.37 -9.86
CA ALA A 178 3.42 -15.16 -9.74
C ALA A 178 4.29 -14.66 -8.58
N LYS A 179 4.47 -13.35 -8.44
CA LYS A 179 5.20 -12.74 -7.31
C LYS A 179 4.55 -13.10 -5.96
N LEU A 180 3.23 -12.95 -5.84
CA LEU A 180 2.52 -13.32 -4.61
C LEU A 180 2.74 -14.80 -4.26
N ALA A 181 2.62 -15.69 -5.24
CA ALA A 181 2.84 -17.12 -5.04
C ALA A 181 4.28 -17.44 -4.59
N GLN A 182 5.29 -16.79 -5.15
CA GLN A 182 6.70 -16.93 -4.75
C GLN A 182 6.93 -16.57 -3.28
N HIS A 183 6.14 -15.62 -2.74
CA HIS A 183 6.18 -15.26 -1.32
C HIS A 183 5.22 -16.09 -0.44
N GLY A 184 4.64 -17.17 -0.99
CA GLY A 184 3.72 -18.06 -0.26
C GLY A 184 2.37 -17.40 0.06
N LEU A 185 1.91 -16.49 -0.80
CA LEU A 185 0.63 -15.78 -0.70
C LEU A 185 -0.31 -16.30 -1.78
N THR A 186 -1.41 -16.93 -1.37
CA THR A 186 -2.43 -17.47 -2.28
C THR A 186 -3.63 -16.53 -2.34
N VAL A 187 -4.02 -16.09 -3.52
CA VAL A 187 -5.22 -15.26 -3.72
C VAL A 187 -6.48 -16.07 -3.48
N MET A 188 -7.23 -15.72 -2.45
CA MET A 188 -8.49 -16.36 -2.07
C MET A 188 -9.70 -15.67 -2.68
N ARG A 189 -9.69 -14.34 -2.69
CA ARG A 189 -10.77 -13.50 -3.24
C ARG A 189 -10.16 -12.25 -3.87
N SER A 190 -10.88 -11.65 -4.79
CA SER A 190 -10.49 -10.38 -5.40
C SER A 190 -11.70 -9.51 -5.73
N ALA A 191 -11.45 -8.22 -5.90
CA ALA A 191 -12.44 -7.23 -6.30
C ALA A 191 -11.82 -6.16 -7.19
N VAL A 192 -12.61 -5.62 -8.12
CA VAL A 192 -12.23 -4.40 -8.82
C VAL A 192 -12.21 -3.25 -7.82
N PHE A 193 -11.08 -2.57 -7.74
CA PHE A 193 -10.83 -1.52 -6.77
C PHE A 193 -10.50 -0.19 -7.48
N GLY A 194 -10.37 0.89 -6.70
CA GLY A 194 -10.04 2.21 -7.22
C GLY A 194 -11.24 3.08 -7.55
N MET A 195 -11.00 4.40 -7.48
CA MET A 195 -12.03 5.42 -7.71
C MET A 195 -11.64 6.34 -8.88
N ARG A 196 -11.07 5.81 -9.96
CA ARG A 196 -10.71 6.65 -11.10
C ARG A 196 -11.94 7.25 -11.76
N PRO A 197 -11.94 8.57 -12.03
CA PRO A 197 -12.93 9.18 -12.91
C PRO A 197 -12.82 8.53 -14.29
N ARG A 198 -13.93 8.08 -14.86
CA ARG A 198 -13.97 7.55 -16.24
C ARG A 198 -13.68 8.60 -17.31
N SER A 199 -13.69 9.87 -16.96
CA SER A 199 -13.49 10.99 -17.88
C SER A 199 -12.02 11.44 -17.88
N SER A 200 -11.33 11.24 -18.99
CA SER A 200 -9.97 11.74 -19.21
C SER A 200 -9.86 13.26 -19.05
N ARG A 201 -10.92 14.01 -19.42
CA ARG A 201 -10.97 15.48 -19.27
C ARG A 201 -10.96 15.89 -17.80
N LEU A 202 -11.73 15.21 -16.94
CA LEU A 202 -11.74 15.49 -15.49
C LEU A 202 -10.40 15.12 -14.85
N THR A 203 -9.80 14.02 -15.27
CA THR A 203 -8.47 13.61 -14.79
C THR A 203 -7.42 14.65 -15.18
N ASN A 204 -7.39 15.09 -16.45
CA ASN A 204 -6.44 16.10 -16.91
C ASN A 204 -6.63 17.45 -16.22
N LEU A 205 -7.88 17.88 -16.00
CA LEU A 205 -8.18 19.11 -15.26
C LEU A 205 -7.72 19.01 -13.81
N SER A 206 -7.97 17.89 -13.15
CA SER A 206 -7.52 17.63 -11.79
C SER A 206 -6.00 17.63 -11.69
N MET A 207 -5.31 17.01 -12.64
CA MET A 207 -3.85 17.00 -12.74
C MET A 207 -3.28 18.39 -12.95
N TRP A 208 -3.84 19.15 -13.90
CA TRP A 208 -3.43 20.53 -14.13
C TRP A 208 -3.57 21.37 -12.85
N TRP A 209 -4.69 21.22 -12.13
CA TRP A 209 -4.93 21.94 -10.90
C TRP A 209 -3.96 21.56 -9.77
N LEU A 210 -3.71 20.26 -9.59
CA LEU A 210 -2.74 19.72 -8.63
C LEU A 210 -1.31 20.19 -8.93
N THR A 211 -0.97 20.39 -10.20
CA THR A 211 0.36 20.83 -10.62
C THR A 211 0.57 22.34 -10.42
N HIS A 212 -0.46 23.16 -10.71
CA HIS A 212 -0.32 24.61 -10.72
C HIS A 212 -0.81 25.29 -9.43
N GLN A 213 -1.75 24.67 -8.70
CA GLN A 213 -2.36 25.23 -7.48
C GLN A 213 -2.55 24.14 -6.41
N ARG A 214 -1.48 23.43 -6.10
CA ARG A 214 -1.50 22.23 -5.24
C ARG A 214 -2.25 22.43 -3.93
N GLU A 215 -1.98 23.50 -3.19
CA GLU A 215 -2.63 23.76 -1.90
C GLU A 215 -4.15 23.93 -2.02
N ARG A 216 -4.59 24.73 -3.02
CA ARG A 216 -6.02 24.92 -3.29
C ARG A 216 -6.69 23.63 -3.75
N ALA A 217 -6.05 22.89 -4.67
CA ALA A 217 -6.55 21.61 -5.15
C ALA A 217 -6.70 20.60 -4.01
N MET A 218 -5.70 20.50 -3.12
CA MET A 218 -5.72 19.65 -1.95
C MET A 218 -6.76 20.07 -0.93
N TRP A 219 -6.97 21.37 -0.73
CA TRP A 219 -8.02 21.89 0.14
C TRP A 219 -9.41 21.45 -0.35
N TRP A 220 -9.71 21.65 -1.65
CA TRP A 220 -10.96 21.23 -2.27
C TRP A 220 -11.15 19.72 -2.26
N TYR A 221 -10.08 18.99 -2.57
CA TYR A 221 -10.08 17.55 -2.53
C TYR A 221 -10.47 17.01 -1.14
N ASN A 222 -9.83 17.50 -0.09
CA ASN A 222 -10.09 17.02 1.28
C ASN A 222 -11.43 17.51 1.86
N ARG A 223 -11.90 18.72 1.46
CA ARG A 223 -13.11 19.34 2.04
C ARG A 223 -14.38 19.03 1.27
N VAL A 224 -14.27 18.77 -0.03
CA VAL A 224 -15.45 18.64 -0.91
C VAL A 224 -15.43 17.29 -1.64
N PHE A 225 -14.41 17.03 -2.46
CA PHE A 225 -14.45 15.87 -3.35
C PHE A 225 -14.35 14.54 -2.60
N MET A 226 -13.50 14.45 -1.58
CA MET A 226 -13.36 13.23 -0.79
C MET A 226 -14.61 12.89 0.03
N PRO A 227 -15.20 13.82 0.83
CA PRO A 227 -16.45 13.54 1.53
C PRO A 227 -17.60 13.18 0.59
N LEU A 228 -17.68 13.87 -0.57
CA LEU A 228 -18.68 13.57 -1.58
C LEU A 228 -18.47 12.18 -2.20
N GLY A 229 -17.24 11.85 -2.57
CA GLY A 229 -16.88 10.52 -3.08
C GLY A 229 -17.20 9.40 -2.10
N LEU A 230 -16.95 9.61 -0.81
CA LEU A 230 -17.29 8.65 0.25
C LEU A 230 -18.80 8.49 0.44
N ARG A 231 -19.59 9.53 0.16
CA ARG A 231 -21.07 9.46 0.23
C ARG A 231 -21.65 8.66 -0.94
N PHE A 232 -21.05 8.77 -2.11
CA PHE A 232 -21.48 8.08 -3.34
C PHE A 232 -20.57 6.88 -3.69
N LYS A 233 -19.91 6.32 -2.68
CA LYS A 233 -19.06 5.13 -2.87
C LYS A 233 -19.88 3.98 -3.45
N ARG A 234 -19.31 3.30 -4.44
CA ARG A 234 -19.90 2.07 -4.97
C ARG A 234 -19.60 0.93 -4.01
N GLU A 235 -20.54 0.01 -3.91
CA GLU A 235 -20.32 -1.23 -3.18
C GLU A 235 -19.15 -2.02 -3.80
N LEU A 236 -18.32 -2.59 -2.95
CA LEU A 236 -17.21 -3.42 -3.35
C LEU A 236 -17.73 -4.84 -3.59
N VAL A 237 -17.77 -5.25 -4.85
CA VAL A 237 -18.19 -6.61 -5.23
C VAL A 237 -16.96 -7.53 -5.19
N ILE A 238 -16.94 -8.42 -4.20
CA ILE A 238 -15.84 -9.36 -3.99
C ILE A 238 -16.27 -10.73 -4.49
N GLY A 239 -15.46 -11.32 -5.36
CA GLY A 239 -15.64 -12.68 -5.86
C GLY A 239 -14.54 -13.61 -5.37
N ASP A 240 -14.82 -14.90 -5.41
CA ASP A 240 -13.86 -15.94 -5.07
C ASP A 240 -12.77 -16.05 -6.14
N GLY A 241 -11.55 -16.32 -5.70
CA GLY A 241 -10.39 -16.42 -6.56
C GLY A 241 -10.01 -15.10 -7.25
N ILE A 242 -9.48 -15.23 -8.45
CA ILE A 242 -9.04 -14.11 -9.28
C ILE A 242 -10.15 -13.74 -10.26
N GLN A 243 -10.67 -12.54 -10.13
CA GLN A 243 -11.66 -11.98 -11.07
C GLN A 243 -11.04 -11.73 -12.45
N ASN A 244 -11.90 -11.57 -13.48
CA ASN A 244 -11.43 -11.16 -14.80
C ASN A 244 -10.75 -9.78 -14.73
N THR A 245 -9.46 -9.74 -15.03
CA THR A 245 -8.61 -8.55 -14.91
C THR A 245 -8.44 -7.77 -16.19
N LYS A 246 -9.01 -8.22 -17.33
CA LYS A 246 -8.73 -7.68 -18.67
C LYS A 246 -8.92 -6.16 -18.78
N ASP A 247 -9.95 -5.62 -18.12
CA ASP A 247 -10.29 -4.19 -18.16
C ASP A 247 -10.26 -3.54 -16.78
N VAL A 248 -9.56 -4.15 -15.83
CA VAL A 248 -9.44 -3.68 -14.45
C VAL A 248 -8.25 -2.75 -14.31
N ASP A 249 -8.47 -1.55 -13.79
CA ASP A 249 -7.42 -0.55 -13.60
C ASP A 249 -6.64 -0.78 -12.30
N GLU A 250 -7.31 -1.29 -11.28
CA GLU A 250 -6.78 -1.54 -9.95
C GLU A 250 -7.52 -2.72 -9.30
N LEU A 251 -6.80 -3.60 -8.66
CA LEU A 251 -7.33 -4.82 -8.07
C LEU A 251 -7.06 -4.85 -6.56
N LEU A 252 -8.10 -5.17 -5.79
CA LEU A 252 -8.00 -5.54 -4.39
C LEU A 252 -7.93 -7.06 -4.28
N LEU A 253 -6.99 -7.54 -3.49
CA LEU A 253 -6.70 -8.95 -3.28
C LEU A 253 -6.80 -9.30 -1.80
N VAL A 254 -7.49 -10.38 -1.51
CA VAL A 254 -7.49 -11.05 -0.21
C VAL A 254 -6.63 -12.30 -0.36
N CYS A 255 -5.41 -12.24 0.15
CA CYS A 255 -4.45 -13.32 0.07
C CYS A 255 -4.35 -14.06 1.41
N ARG A 256 -4.13 -15.38 1.37
CA ARG A 256 -3.79 -16.18 2.55
C ARG A 256 -2.32 -16.53 2.54
N LYS A 257 -1.65 -16.35 3.67
CA LYS A 257 -0.29 -16.84 3.88
C LYS A 257 -0.32 -18.36 4.04
N GLY A 258 0.42 -19.06 3.16
CA GLY A 258 0.57 -20.52 3.26
C GLY A 258 1.33 -20.95 4.52
N HIS A 259 1.08 -22.17 4.95
CA HIS A 259 1.93 -22.86 5.93
C HIS A 259 3.30 -23.10 5.26
N VAL A 260 4.34 -22.62 5.89
CA VAL A 260 5.69 -23.09 5.58
C VAL A 260 5.91 -24.29 6.50
N ASP A 261 5.65 -25.49 5.99
CA ASP A 261 6.10 -26.70 6.67
C ASP A 261 7.62 -26.57 6.87
N ARG A 262 8.06 -26.67 8.10
CA ARG A 262 9.49 -26.79 8.40
C ARG A 262 9.93 -28.14 7.82
N ALA A 263 10.66 -28.12 6.70
CA ALA A 263 11.46 -29.25 6.29
C ALA A 263 12.61 -29.47 7.28
#